data_362430054c8d0cf010620b150ac0691c
#
_entry.id   362430054c8d0cf010620b150ac0691c
#
_cell.length_a   1.000
_cell.length_b   1.000
_cell.length_c   1.000
_cell.angle_alpha   90.00
_cell.angle_beta   90.00
_cell.angle_gamma   90.00
#
_symmetry.space_group_name_H-M   'P 1'
#
loop_
_entity.id
_entity.type
_entity.pdbx_description
1 polymer ?
#
loop_
_entity_poly.entity_id
_entity_poly.type
_entity_poly.pdbx_seq_one_letter_code
_entity_poly.pdbx_strand_id
1 'polypeptide(L)'
;LPMTSDEKEVKKIGYPLLIKAAAGGGGKGLRVVTDKKDLQESLEGAKREALSGFGDERVFIERYVEKSRHIEIQILGDSHGNVIHLGERECSIQRRHQKIIEESPSPRITEEIRFAMGNAAVDLAKKIKYESAGTIEFLFDDKSGEFWFLEVNTRLQVEHPVTEEVTGIDLVAEQIKIARGEELQYSQEDIEWTGSSIEARLYAENPNNDFLPETGKMFAYEQAENDFMTRWDSGVHKDSVIGTNFDPMLAKVISYGETREDAVRVLAKSLEDSHIGGVITNKDFLIATLRSDEFLKGNTTT
;
A
#
# COMPACT_ATOMS: atom_id res chain seq x y z
N LEU A 1 11.56 5.34 -13.95
CA LEU A 1 11.85 4.21 -14.84
C LEU A 1 12.07 4.71 -16.28
N PRO A 2 12.99 4.10 -17.06
CA PRO A 2 13.05 4.33 -18.49
C PRO A 2 11.72 3.94 -19.11
N MET A 3 11.10 4.88 -19.83
CA MET A 3 9.77 4.68 -20.43
C MET A 3 9.70 5.30 -21.83
N THR A 4 8.83 4.77 -22.66
CA THR A 4 8.56 5.28 -24.01
C THR A 4 7.14 4.97 -24.46
N SER A 5 6.59 5.82 -25.31
CA SER A 5 5.38 5.54 -26.09
C SER A 5 5.72 5.06 -27.53
N ASP A 6 7.00 5.08 -27.93
CA ASP A 6 7.46 4.68 -29.26
C ASP A 6 8.03 3.24 -29.23
N GLU A 7 7.40 2.34 -29.95
CA GLU A 7 7.82 0.94 -30.10
C GLU A 7 9.27 0.81 -30.62
N LYS A 8 9.77 1.80 -31.37
CA LYS A 8 11.15 1.78 -31.90
C LYS A 8 12.20 2.01 -30.79
N GLU A 9 11.82 2.66 -29.71
CA GLU A 9 12.72 2.93 -28.61
C GLU A 9 12.77 1.83 -27.54
N VAL A 10 11.87 0.84 -27.61
CA VAL A 10 11.80 -0.31 -26.68
C VAL A 10 13.15 -1.03 -26.53
N LYS A 11 13.94 -1.09 -27.62
CA LYS A 11 15.27 -1.70 -27.57
C LYS A 11 16.24 -1.03 -26.57
N LYS A 12 15.99 0.25 -26.22
CA LYS A 12 16.82 0.98 -25.26
C LYS A 12 16.45 0.64 -23.82
N ILE A 13 15.18 0.23 -23.59
CA ILE A 13 14.67 -0.13 -22.27
C ILE A 13 15.11 -1.54 -21.88
N GLY A 14 15.07 -2.50 -22.81
CA GLY A 14 15.37 -3.92 -22.58
C GLY A 14 14.20 -4.69 -21.96
N TYR A 15 14.24 -6.01 -22.08
CA TYR A 15 13.24 -6.92 -21.49
C TYR A 15 13.67 -7.38 -20.09
N PRO A 16 12.72 -7.69 -19.20
CA PRO A 16 11.26 -7.63 -19.38
C PRO A 16 10.71 -6.19 -19.35
N LEU A 17 9.55 -6.00 -19.98
CA LEU A 17 8.86 -4.73 -20.13
C LEU A 17 7.50 -4.78 -19.44
N LEU A 18 7.01 -3.61 -19.03
CA LEU A 18 5.65 -3.42 -18.55
C LEU A 18 4.91 -2.44 -19.47
N ILE A 19 3.76 -2.86 -20.00
CA ILE A 19 2.85 -2.00 -20.75
C ILE A 19 1.79 -1.49 -19.77
N LYS A 20 1.56 -0.18 -19.77
CA LYS A 20 0.57 0.49 -18.91
C LYS A 20 -0.39 1.33 -19.73
N ALA A 21 -1.68 1.33 -19.38
CA ALA A 21 -2.65 2.29 -19.88
C ALA A 21 -2.36 3.70 -19.31
N ALA A 22 -2.36 4.73 -20.17
CA ALA A 22 -2.06 6.10 -19.75
C ALA A 22 -3.14 6.68 -18.81
N ALA A 23 -4.38 6.27 -18.96
CA ALA A 23 -5.52 6.65 -18.12
C ALA A 23 -5.83 5.58 -17.04
N GLY A 24 -5.01 4.52 -16.93
CA GLY A 24 -5.21 3.42 -16.00
C GLY A 24 -4.69 3.72 -14.60
N GLY A 25 -5.24 2.99 -13.62
CA GLY A 25 -4.79 3.03 -12.22
C GLY A 25 -5.20 1.76 -11.49
N GLY A 26 -4.65 1.54 -10.29
CA GLY A 26 -4.99 0.39 -9.45
C GLY A 26 -4.68 -0.98 -10.07
N GLY A 27 -3.61 -1.09 -10.86
CA GLY A 27 -3.16 -2.34 -11.46
C GLY A 27 -3.95 -2.81 -12.70
N LYS A 28 -4.96 -2.07 -13.15
CA LYS A 28 -5.74 -2.42 -14.35
C LYS A 28 -5.02 -1.99 -15.63
N GLY A 29 -5.06 -2.85 -16.67
CA GLY A 29 -4.42 -2.57 -17.95
C GLY A 29 -2.90 -2.71 -17.94
N LEU A 30 -2.35 -3.48 -16.98
CA LEU A 30 -0.93 -3.82 -16.92
C LEU A 30 -0.65 -5.13 -17.66
N ARG A 31 0.42 -5.16 -18.48
CA ARG A 31 0.90 -6.39 -19.14
C ARG A 31 2.41 -6.48 -19.09
N VAL A 32 2.91 -7.58 -18.53
CA VAL A 32 4.34 -7.90 -18.56
C VAL A 32 4.67 -8.60 -19.88
N VAL A 33 5.74 -8.15 -20.52
CA VAL A 33 6.26 -8.72 -21.76
C VAL A 33 7.71 -9.14 -21.56
N THR A 34 7.94 -10.45 -21.57
CA THR A 34 9.26 -11.04 -21.35
C THR A 34 10.05 -11.28 -22.61
N ASP A 35 9.38 -11.44 -23.74
CA ASP A 35 9.99 -11.74 -25.06
C ASP A 35 9.52 -10.74 -26.12
N LYS A 36 10.45 -10.38 -26.99
CA LYS A 36 10.18 -9.46 -28.12
C LYS A 36 9.04 -9.93 -29.04
N LYS A 37 8.90 -11.26 -29.23
CA LYS A 37 7.87 -11.83 -30.10
C LYS A 37 6.46 -11.52 -29.66
N ASP A 38 6.24 -11.36 -28.32
CA ASP A 38 4.93 -11.16 -27.70
C ASP A 38 4.57 -9.68 -27.57
N LEU A 39 5.50 -8.76 -27.90
CA LEU A 39 5.32 -7.32 -27.69
C LEU A 39 4.12 -6.76 -28.46
N GLN A 40 4.01 -7.07 -29.76
CA GLN A 40 2.97 -6.50 -30.62
C GLN A 40 1.57 -6.93 -30.18
N GLU A 41 1.39 -8.23 -29.93
CA GLU A 41 0.10 -8.76 -29.45
C GLU A 41 -0.27 -8.17 -28.08
N SER A 42 0.71 -8.04 -27.19
CA SER A 42 0.52 -7.46 -25.86
C SER A 42 0.14 -5.98 -25.93
N LEU A 43 0.75 -5.20 -26.83
CA LEU A 43 0.41 -3.79 -27.07
C LEU A 43 -1.01 -3.62 -27.58
N GLU A 44 -1.40 -4.39 -28.60
CA GLU A 44 -2.75 -4.33 -29.14
C GLU A 44 -3.81 -4.75 -28.12
N GLY A 45 -3.49 -5.78 -27.31
CA GLY A 45 -4.33 -6.20 -26.20
C GLY A 45 -4.49 -5.11 -25.14
N ALA A 46 -3.38 -4.48 -24.72
CA ALA A 46 -3.40 -3.40 -23.74
C ALA A 46 -4.18 -2.17 -24.23
N LYS A 47 -4.03 -1.78 -25.51
CA LYS A 47 -4.80 -0.69 -26.13
C LYS A 47 -6.29 -0.96 -26.11
N ARG A 48 -6.73 -2.18 -26.50
CA ARG A 48 -8.16 -2.57 -26.44
C ARG A 48 -8.72 -2.52 -25.02
N GLU A 49 -7.97 -3.02 -24.04
CA GLU A 49 -8.39 -2.98 -22.64
C GLU A 49 -8.45 -1.55 -22.10
N ALA A 50 -7.46 -0.72 -22.44
CA ALA A 50 -7.42 0.69 -22.05
C ALA A 50 -8.62 1.45 -22.63
N LEU A 51 -8.93 1.27 -23.91
CA LEU A 51 -10.08 1.89 -24.54
C LEU A 51 -11.39 1.43 -23.90
N SER A 52 -11.54 0.13 -23.65
CA SER A 52 -12.77 -0.41 -23.04
C SER A 52 -12.96 0.00 -21.58
N GLY A 53 -11.87 0.05 -20.82
CA GLY A 53 -11.93 0.32 -19.38
C GLY A 53 -11.90 1.80 -19.01
N PHE A 54 -11.22 2.61 -19.81
CA PHE A 54 -10.93 4.01 -19.48
C PHE A 54 -11.35 5.01 -20.58
N GLY A 55 -11.79 4.53 -21.75
CA GLY A 55 -12.13 5.38 -22.88
C GLY A 55 -10.93 6.01 -23.60
N ASP A 56 -9.72 5.57 -23.29
CA ASP A 56 -8.46 6.09 -23.83
C ASP A 56 -7.53 4.92 -24.17
N GLU A 57 -7.17 4.77 -25.44
CA GLU A 57 -6.32 3.68 -25.92
C GLU A 57 -4.81 3.90 -25.72
N ARG A 58 -4.41 5.07 -25.25
CA ARG A 58 -2.99 5.40 -25.09
C ARG A 58 -2.35 4.48 -24.05
N VAL A 59 -1.23 3.90 -24.43
CA VAL A 59 -0.38 3.06 -23.58
C VAL A 59 1.06 3.55 -23.64
N PHE A 60 1.80 3.29 -22.60
CA PHE A 60 3.25 3.48 -22.58
C PHE A 60 3.94 2.21 -22.10
N ILE A 61 5.20 2.10 -22.43
CA ILE A 61 6.05 0.95 -22.13
C ILE A 61 7.14 1.42 -21.19
N GLU A 62 7.35 0.70 -20.10
CA GLU A 62 8.44 0.96 -19.17
C GLU A 62 9.21 -0.33 -18.86
N ARG A 63 10.38 -0.18 -18.26
CA ARG A 63 11.14 -1.32 -17.75
C ARG A 63 10.36 -2.00 -16.64
N TYR A 64 10.23 -3.32 -16.72
CA TYR A 64 9.68 -4.13 -15.64
C TYR A 64 10.79 -4.47 -14.62
N VAL A 65 10.55 -4.18 -13.37
CA VAL A 65 11.45 -4.51 -12.26
C VAL A 65 10.94 -5.77 -11.59
N GLU A 66 11.63 -6.89 -11.81
CA GLU A 66 11.16 -8.23 -11.41
C GLU A 66 11.06 -8.43 -9.89
N LYS A 67 11.95 -7.77 -9.15
CA LYS A 67 12.01 -7.84 -7.69
C LYS A 67 12.05 -6.43 -7.14
N SER A 68 10.87 -5.85 -7.04
CA SER A 68 10.71 -4.52 -6.48
C SER A 68 9.97 -4.56 -5.15
N ARG A 69 10.15 -3.51 -4.37
CA ARG A 69 9.31 -3.20 -3.23
C ARG A 69 8.37 -2.08 -3.59
N HIS A 70 7.17 -2.17 -3.05
CA HIS A 70 6.21 -1.10 -3.10
C HIS A 70 6.39 -0.25 -1.84
N ILE A 71 7.03 0.88 -2.00
CA ILE A 71 7.27 1.85 -0.93
C ILE A 71 6.45 3.10 -1.21
N GLU A 72 5.85 3.64 -0.20
CA GLU A 72 5.06 4.85 -0.33
C GLU A 72 5.37 5.86 0.77
N ILE A 73 5.34 7.14 0.44
CA ILE A 73 5.62 8.24 1.36
C ILE A 73 4.32 8.96 1.72
N GLN A 74 4.00 8.99 3.02
CA GLN A 74 2.91 9.80 3.54
C GLN A 74 3.29 11.27 3.52
N ILE A 75 2.47 12.11 2.91
CA ILE A 75 2.63 13.56 2.91
C ILE A 75 1.44 14.24 3.60
N LEU A 76 1.72 15.40 4.18
CA LEU A 76 0.73 16.38 4.64
C LEU A 76 1.09 17.73 4.03
N GLY A 77 0.10 18.42 3.45
CA GLY A 77 0.23 19.78 2.94
C GLY A 77 -0.92 20.66 3.38
N ASP A 78 -0.64 21.92 3.72
CA ASP A 78 -1.66 22.92 4.07
C ASP A 78 -1.86 23.96 2.97
N SER A 79 -2.87 24.81 3.14
CA SER A 79 -3.16 25.92 2.21
C SER A 79 -2.18 27.08 2.29
N HIS A 80 -1.24 27.06 3.25
CA HIS A 80 -0.22 28.08 3.47
C HIS A 80 1.09 27.77 2.73
N GLY A 81 1.17 26.58 2.13
CA GLY A 81 2.33 26.11 1.35
C GLY A 81 3.33 25.29 2.14
N ASN A 82 3.01 24.96 3.40
CA ASN A 82 3.83 24.02 4.18
C ASN A 82 3.49 22.60 3.70
N VAL A 83 4.54 21.81 3.47
CA VAL A 83 4.44 20.39 3.11
C VAL A 83 5.53 19.63 3.82
N ILE A 84 5.15 18.56 4.50
CA ILE A 84 6.03 17.63 5.19
C ILE A 84 5.77 16.20 4.75
N HIS A 85 6.74 15.30 5.00
CA HIS A 85 6.53 13.86 4.90
C HIS A 85 6.60 13.20 6.29
N LEU A 86 5.82 12.14 6.46
CA LEU A 86 5.76 11.36 7.70
C LEU A 86 6.44 9.99 7.58
N GLY A 87 7.41 9.87 6.67
CA GLY A 87 8.13 8.64 6.40
C GLY A 87 7.41 7.70 5.44
N GLU A 88 8.00 6.51 5.33
CA GLU A 88 7.53 5.49 4.40
C GLU A 88 6.67 4.42 5.06
N ARG A 89 5.88 3.78 4.20
CA ARG A 89 5.25 2.47 4.43
C ARG A 89 5.75 1.48 3.39
N GLU A 90 5.99 0.25 3.82
CA GLU A 90 6.24 -0.90 2.96
C GLU A 90 4.92 -1.60 2.67
N CYS A 91 4.56 -1.74 1.40
CA CYS A 91 3.29 -2.32 0.94
C CYS A 91 3.50 -3.46 -0.07
N SER A 92 4.62 -4.18 0.04
CA SER A 92 5.01 -5.21 -0.94
C SER A 92 4.20 -6.51 -0.80
N ILE A 93 3.59 -6.78 0.36
CA ILE A 93 2.74 -7.96 0.53
C ILE A 93 1.38 -7.69 -0.11
N GLN A 94 1.23 -8.23 -1.30
CA GLN A 94 0.05 -7.99 -2.12
C GLN A 94 -0.51 -9.28 -2.69
N ARG A 95 -1.79 -9.28 -3.00
CA ARG A 95 -2.46 -10.30 -3.78
C ARG A 95 -3.13 -9.65 -4.99
N ARG A 96 -2.71 -10.02 -6.19
CA ARG A 96 -3.27 -9.43 -7.44
C ARG A 96 -3.26 -7.89 -7.42
N HIS A 97 -2.15 -7.30 -6.97
CA HIS A 97 -1.97 -5.86 -6.79
C HIS A 97 -2.84 -5.22 -5.69
N GLN A 98 -3.47 -6.01 -4.85
CA GLN A 98 -4.17 -5.54 -3.66
C GLN A 98 -3.27 -5.74 -2.45
N LYS A 99 -2.98 -4.65 -1.72
CA LYS A 99 -2.21 -4.66 -0.48
C LYS A 99 -2.93 -5.50 0.58
N ILE A 100 -2.19 -6.27 1.38
CA ILE A 100 -2.74 -7.20 2.39
C ILE A 100 -2.08 -7.02 3.75
N ILE A 101 -0.76 -6.78 3.77
CA ILE A 101 0.00 -6.45 4.98
C ILE A 101 0.88 -5.26 4.62
N GLU A 102 0.85 -4.27 5.49
CA GLU A 102 1.62 -3.04 5.38
C GLU A 102 2.40 -2.80 6.67
N GLU A 103 3.56 -2.16 6.58
CA GLU A 103 4.39 -1.86 7.74
C GLU A 103 5.10 -0.51 7.64
N SER A 104 5.38 0.08 8.78
CA SER A 104 6.20 1.27 8.94
C SER A 104 7.09 1.16 10.18
N PRO A 105 8.40 1.49 10.08
CA PRO A 105 9.14 1.73 8.84
C PRO A 105 9.40 0.46 8.05
N SER A 106 9.80 0.60 6.79
CA SER A 106 10.23 -0.53 5.95
C SER A 106 11.51 -1.17 6.50
N PRO A 107 11.61 -2.51 6.56
CA PRO A 107 12.80 -3.20 7.05
C PRO A 107 14.02 -3.06 6.11
N ARG A 108 13.86 -2.46 4.93
CA ARG A 108 14.90 -2.35 3.89
C ARG A 108 15.26 -0.93 3.52
N ILE A 109 14.49 0.04 3.95
CA ILE A 109 14.78 1.45 3.67
C ILE A 109 15.70 2.00 4.73
N THR A 110 16.88 2.46 4.31
CA THR A 110 17.81 3.18 5.19
C THR A 110 17.34 4.61 5.43
N GLU A 111 17.86 5.24 6.47
CA GLU A 111 17.56 6.64 6.77
C GLU A 111 17.87 7.57 5.58
N GLU A 112 18.99 7.35 4.89
CA GLU A 112 19.36 8.12 3.69
C GLU A 112 18.32 7.98 2.58
N ILE A 113 17.85 6.75 2.31
CA ILE A 113 16.85 6.48 1.28
C ILE A 113 15.51 7.08 1.70
N ARG A 114 15.11 6.94 2.97
CA ARG A 114 13.90 7.56 3.53
C ARG A 114 13.87 9.06 3.28
N PHE A 115 14.96 9.76 3.61
CA PHE A 115 15.05 11.20 3.36
C PHE A 115 15.08 11.55 1.88
N ALA A 116 15.76 10.77 1.04
CA ALA A 116 15.77 11.00 -0.41
C ALA A 116 14.37 10.85 -1.02
N MET A 117 13.64 9.79 -0.67
CA MET A 117 12.26 9.56 -1.12
C MET A 117 11.31 10.60 -0.54
N GLY A 118 11.44 10.91 0.76
CA GLY A 118 10.63 11.92 1.44
C GLY A 118 10.78 13.30 0.81
N ASN A 119 12.01 13.75 0.56
CA ASN A 119 12.27 15.02 -0.11
C ASN A 119 11.71 15.05 -1.53
N ALA A 120 11.87 13.97 -2.31
CA ALA A 120 11.28 13.87 -3.65
C ALA A 120 9.75 13.97 -3.60
N ALA A 121 9.12 13.36 -2.59
CA ALA A 121 7.69 13.44 -2.37
C ALA A 121 7.23 14.86 -1.99
N VAL A 122 7.93 15.51 -1.08
CA VAL A 122 7.66 16.90 -0.66
C VAL A 122 7.83 17.87 -1.84
N ASP A 123 8.90 17.72 -2.62
CA ASP A 123 9.15 18.58 -3.80
C ASP A 123 8.04 18.45 -4.84
N LEU A 124 7.59 17.22 -5.10
CA LEU A 124 6.46 16.97 -5.99
C LEU A 124 5.17 17.60 -5.46
N ALA A 125 4.85 17.38 -4.18
CA ALA A 125 3.67 17.93 -3.55
C ALA A 125 3.65 19.46 -3.53
N LYS A 126 4.77 20.11 -3.22
CA LYS A 126 4.93 21.57 -3.31
C LYS A 126 4.70 22.08 -4.72
N LYS A 127 5.26 21.39 -5.72
CA LYS A 127 5.16 21.80 -7.13
C LYS A 127 3.70 21.77 -7.65
N ILE A 128 2.89 20.82 -7.18
CA ILE A 128 1.48 20.73 -7.53
C ILE A 128 0.55 21.46 -6.54
N LYS A 129 1.14 22.11 -5.52
CA LYS A 129 0.39 22.80 -4.45
C LYS A 129 -0.62 21.87 -3.77
N TYR A 130 -0.14 20.71 -3.37
CA TYR A 130 -0.99 19.70 -2.75
C TYR A 130 -1.44 20.14 -1.35
N GLU A 131 -2.72 19.95 -1.06
CA GLU A 131 -3.32 20.21 0.24
C GLU A 131 -3.97 18.93 0.80
N SER A 132 -3.95 18.74 2.12
CA SER A 132 -4.46 17.57 2.84
C SER A 132 -3.44 16.43 2.97
N ALA A 133 -3.91 15.27 3.49
CA ALA A 133 -3.14 14.03 3.50
C ALA A 133 -3.13 13.40 2.11
N GLY A 134 -1.96 12.97 1.67
CA GLY A 134 -1.77 12.27 0.42
C GLY A 134 -0.61 11.29 0.50
N THR A 135 -0.46 10.47 -0.51
CA THR A 135 0.58 9.46 -0.56
C THR A 135 1.24 9.44 -1.93
N ILE A 136 2.55 9.35 -1.95
CA ILE A 136 3.34 9.23 -3.17
C ILE A 136 3.96 7.85 -3.18
N GLU A 137 3.59 7.04 -4.17
CA GLU A 137 4.02 5.66 -4.31
C GLU A 137 5.25 5.54 -5.19
N PHE A 138 6.15 4.63 -4.79
CA PHE A 138 7.40 4.34 -5.48
C PHE A 138 7.63 2.84 -5.62
N LEU A 139 8.32 2.46 -6.69
CA LEU A 139 9.03 1.18 -6.77
C LEU A 139 10.45 1.38 -6.24
N PHE A 140 10.90 0.48 -5.39
CA PHE A 140 12.26 0.43 -4.88
C PHE A 140 12.94 -0.88 -5.28
N ASP A 141 14.15 -0.82 -5.79
CA ASP A 141 14.97 -1.97 -6.12
C ASP A 141 16.03 -2.20 -5.04
N ASP A 142 15.90 -3.26 -4.25
CA ASP A 142 16.85 -3.65 -3.19
C ASP A 142 18.30 -3.81 -3.69
N LYS A 143 18.50 -4.14 -4.96
CA LYS A 143 19.84 -4.41 -5.50
C LYS A 143 20.60 -3.14 -5.85
N SER A 144 19.91 -2.19 -6.51
CA SER A 144 20.54 -0.97 -6.96
C SER A 144 20.41 0.17 -5.94
N GLY A 145 19.44 0.08 -5.00
CA GLY A 145 19.06 1.18 -4.12
C GLY A 145 18.32 2.30 -4.86
N GLU A 146 17.97 2.07 -6.12
CA GLU A 146 17.22 3.05 -6.92
C GLU A 146 15.73 2.97 -6.62
N PHE A 147 15.06 4.12 -6.68
CA PHE A 147 13.61 4.19 -6.55
C PHE A 147 13.01 5.02 -7.70
N TRP A 148 11.77 4.67 -8.06
CA TRP A 148 11.07 5.32 -9.16
C TRP A 148 9.63 5.63 -8.77
N PHE A 149 9.20 6.83 -9.11
CA PHE A 149 7.83 7.28 -8.94
C PHE A 149 6.85 6.35 -9.67
N LEU A 150 5.75 6.01 -9.01
CA LEU A 150 4.62 5.27 -9.58
C LEU A 150 3.41 6.16 -9.78
N GLU A 151 2.82 6.64 -8.69
CA GLU A 151 1.60 7.45 -8.71
C GLU A 151 1.45 8.29 -7.45
N VAL A 152 0.50 9.23 -7.50
CA VAL A 152 0.05 10.01 -6.34
C VAL A 152 -1.36 9.57 -5.98
N ASN A 153 -1.56 9.17 -4.74
CA ASN A 153 -2.89 8.96 -4.18
C ASN A 153 -3.34 10.20 -3.42
N THR A 154 -4.28 10.93 -4.02
CA THR A 154 -4.79 12.21 -3.50
C THR A 154 -5.89 12.02 -2.46
N ARG A 155 -5.67 11.14 -1.51
CA ARG A 155 -6.60 10.75 -0.45
C ARG A 155 -5.88 10.10 0.71
N LEU A 156 -6.56 9.98 1.84
CA LEU A 156 -6.11 9.11 2.92
C LEU A 156 -6.12 7.64 2.44
N GLN A 157 -5.08 6.91 2.76
CA GLN A 157 -4.94 5.50 2.42
C GLN A 157 -5.47 4.59 3.53
N VAL A 158 -5.82 3.34 3.18
CA VAL A 158 -6.27 2.33 4.16
C VAL A 158 -5.20 2.12 5.23
N GLU A 159 -3.95 2.05 4.81
CA GLU A 159 -2.76 1.73 5.60
C GLU A 159 -2.17 2.93 6.38
N HIS A 160 -2.87 4.06 6.45
CA HIS A 160 -2.41 5.23 7.22
C HIS A 160 -2.15 4.93 8.72
N PRO A 161 -2.84 3.98 9.37
CA PRO A 161 -2.63 3.72 10.79
C PRO A 161 -1.21 3.34 11.16
N VAL A 162 -0.46 2.62 10.29
CA VAL A 162 0.93 2.28 10.63
C VAL A 162 1.84 3.52 10.71
N THR A 163 1.52 4.58 9.97
CA THR A 163 2.21 5.87 10.10
C THR A 163 1.80 6.59 11.39
N GLU A 164 0.50 6.56 11.73
CA GLU A 164 0.00 7.17 12.96
C GLU A 164 0.66 6.55 14.20
N GLU A 165 0.77 5.21 14.23
CA GLU A 165 1.36 4.49 15.35
C GLU A 165 2.86 4.80 15.56
N VAL A 166 3.64 4.97 14.48
CA VAL A 166 5.08 5.24 14.62
C VAL A 166 5.42 6.72 14.77
N THR A 167 4.51 7.64 14.39
CA THR A 167 4.74 9.09 14.49
C THR A 167 3.96 9.75 15.62
N GLY A 168 2.91 9.11 16.13
CA GLY A 168 1.97 9.70 17.09
C GLY A 168 1.08 10.80 16.51
N ILE A 169 1.01 10.95 15.19
CA ILE A 169 0.24 12.01 14.51
C ILE A 169 -1.06 11.42 13.97
N ASP A 170 -2.21 11.93 14.42
CA ASP A 170 -3.53 11.58 13.90
C ASP A 170 -3.78 12.27 12.55
N LEU A 171 -3.65 11.50 11.45
CA LEU A 171 -3.78 12.00 10.09
C LEU A 171 -5.19 12.49 9.76
N VAL A 172 -6.21 11.89 10.35
CA VAL A 172 -7.61 12.30 10.14
C VAL A 172 -7.87 13.63 10.84
N ALA A 173 -7.36 13.79 12.06
CA ALA A 173 -7.44 15.07 12.77
C ALA A 173 -6.71 16.19 11.99
N GLU A 174 -5.52 15.89 11.46
CA GLU A 174 -4.77 16.86 10.64
C GLU A 174 -5.53 17.22 9.34
N GLN A 175 -6.16 16.28 8.66
CA GLN A 175 -7.01 16.57 7.50
C GLN A 175 -8.14 17.55 7.87
N ILE A 176 -8.77 17.38 9.04
CA ILE A 176 -9.84 18.27 9.50
C ILE A 176 -9.30 19.67 9.81
N LYS A 177 -8.14 19.78 10.45
CA LYS A 177 -7.50 21.09 10.73
C LYS A 177 -7.14 21.80 9.43
N ILE A 178 -6.49 21.10 8.50
CA ILE A 178 -6.14 21.67 7.17
C ILE A 178 -7.40 22.15 6.43
N ALA A 179 -8.48 21.35 6.43
CA ALA A 179 -9.74 21.71 5.80
C ALA A 179 -10.42 22.94 6.44
N ARG A 180 -10.09 23.25 7.70
CA ARG A 180 -10.51 24.50 8.39
C ARG A 180 -9.63 25.70 8.05
N GLY A 181 -8.55 25.50 7.26
CA GLY A 181 -7.58 26.54 6.91
C GLY A 181 -6.52 26.75 7.98
N GLU A 182 -6.36 25.82 8.93
CA GLU A 182 -5.30 25.87 9.94
C GLU A 182 -3.95 25.54 9.30
N GLU A 183 -2.90 26.20 9.78
CA GLU A 183 -1.54 25.93 9.38
C GLU A 183 -1.02 24.64 10.04
N LEU A 184 -0.18 23.88 9.33
CA LEU A 184 0.50 22.72 9.90
C LEU A 184 1.32 23.13 11.13
N GLN A 185 1.13 22.42 12.24
CA GLN A 185 1.82 22.71 13.51
C GLN A 185 3.18 22.01 13.63
N TYR A 186 3.54 21.21 12.63
CA TYR A 186 4.77 20.43 12.58
C TYR A 186 5.67 20.95 11.47
N SER A 187 6.95 21.15 11.75
CA SER A 187 8.00 21.22 10.75
C SER A 187 8.52 19.82 10.41
N GLN A 188 9.34 19.67 9.38
CA GLN A 188 9.93 18.37 9.06
C GLN A 188 10.86 17.85 10.15
N GLU A 189 11.51 18.74 10.88
CA GLU A 189 12.44 18.43 11.97
C GLU A 189 11.72 17.94 13.25
N ASP A 190 10.41 18.18 13.37
CA ASP A 190 9.61 17.72 14.49
C ASP A 190 9.13 16.27 14.32
N ILE A 191 9.29 15.70 13.12
CA ILE A 191 8.82 14.35 12.80
C ILE A 191 9.82 13.31 13.26
N GLU A 192 9.42 12.55 14.27
CA GLU A 192 10.17 11.42 14.80
C GLU A 192 9.44 10.11 14.50
N TRP A 193 10.20 9.05 14.24
CA TRP A 193 9.68 7.69 14.05
C TRP A 193 10.16 6.82 15.20
N THR A 194 9.23 6.24 15.94
CA THR A 194 9.53 5.37 17.08
C THR A 194 8.92 3.99 16.87
N GLY A 195 9.68 2.94 17.22
CA GLY A 195 9.22 1.56 17.11
C GLY A 195 8.89 1.12 15.69
N SER A 196 7.97 0.19 15.59
CA SER A 196 7.48 -0.38 14.33
C SER A 196 6.00 -0.69 14.44
N SER A 197 5.28 -0.49 13.37
CA SER A 197 3.85 -0.82 13.27
C SER A 197 3.57 -1.66 12.02
N ILE A 198 2.65 -2.61 12.15
CA ILE A 198 2.24 -3.50 11.06
C ILE A 198 0.71 -3.56 11.04
N GLU A 199 0.15 -3.37 9.85
CA GLU A 199 -1.28 -3.53 9.59
C GLU A 199 -1.53 -4.81 8.79
N ALA A 200 -2.60 -5.53 9.10
CA ALA A 200 -3.12 -6.63 8.32
C ALA A 200 -4.58 -6.37 7.97
N ARG A 201 -4.92 -6.53 6.69
CA ARG A 201 -6.29 -6.37 6.21
C ARG A 201 -7.06 -7.68 6.33
N LEU A 202 -8.02 -7.71 7.24
CA LEU A 202 -8.90 -8.85 7.44
C LEU A 202 -10.07 -8.77 6.45
N TYR A 203 -10.13 -9.74 5.53
CA TYR A 203 -11.14 -9.83 4.49
C TYR A 203 -12.05 -11.05 4.68
N ALA A 204 -13.34 -10.91 4.30
CA ALA A 204 -14.25 -12.02 4.08
C ALA A 204 -13.95 -12.66 2.71
N GLU A 205 -12.85 -13.42 2.64
CA GLU A 205 -12.34 -14.08 1.44
C GLU A 205 -11.88 -15.50 1.78
N ASN A 206 -12.02 -16.41 0.84
CA ASN A 206 -11.65 -17.80 1.01
C ASN A 206 -10.27 -18.11 0.38
N PRO A 207 -9.19 -18.22 1.16
CA PRO A 207 -7.87 -18.54 0.64
C PRO A 207 -7.79 -19.89 -0.09
N ASN A 208 -8.64 -20.84 0.28
CA ASN A 208 -8.70 -22.17 -0.36
C ASN A 208 -9.47 -22.16 -1.68
N ASN A 209 -10.18 -21.09 -1.99
CA ASN A 209 -10.95 -20.93 -3.22
C ASN A 209 -10.53 -19.62 -3.95
N ASP A 210 -9.23 -19.52 -4.23
CA ASP A 210 -8.63 -18.41 -4.98
C ASP A 210 -9.02 -17.01 -4.43
N PHE A 211 -9.20 -16.91 -3.10
CA PHE A 211 -9.60 -15.69 -2.41
C PHE A 211 -10.89 -15.06 -2.96
N LEU A 212 -11.84 -15.89 -3.38
CA LEU A 212 -13.15 -15.37 -3.73
C LEU A 212 -13.83 -14.75 -2.51
N PRO A 213 -14.55 -13.63 -2.69
CA PRO A 213 -15.31 -13.00 -1.62
C PRO A 213 -16.37 -13.95 -1.05
N GLU A 214 -16.50 -13.96 0.26
CA GLU A 214 -17.50 -14.73 1.00
C GLU A 214 -18.62 -13.81 1.51
N THR A 215 -19.82 -14.35 1.55
CA THR A 215 -20.99 -13.63 2.03
C THR A 215 -21.70 -14.41 3.12
N GLY A 216 -22.35 -13.73 4.03
CA GLY A 216 -23.07 -14.40 5.11
C GLY A 216 -23.38 -13.47 6.28
N LYS A 217 -24.07 -14.03 7.28
CA LYS A 217 -24.30 -13.33 8.55
C LYS A 217 -23.25 -13.73 9.56
N MET A 218 -22.59 -12.75 10.17
CA MET A 218 -21.62 -12.98 11.23
C MET A 218 -22.32 -13.33 12.53
N PHE A 219 -22.07 -14.52 13.06
CA PHE A 219 -22.60 -14.93 14.37
C PHE A 219 -21.62 -14.69 15.51
N ALA A 220 -20.33 -14.49 15.21
CA ALA A 220 -19.30 -14.14 16.16
C ALA A 220 -18.38 -13.08 15.54
N TYR A 221 -17.99 -12.08 16.33
CA TYR A 221 -16.97 -11.10 16.04
C TYR A 221 -16.41 -10.58 17.36
N GLU A 222 -15.35 -11.21 17.80
CA GLU A 222 -14.68 -10.94 19.06
C GLU A 222 -13.22 -10.66 18.77
N GLN A 223 -12.78 -9.46 19.07
CA GLN A 223 -11.38 -9.03 18.98
C GLN A 223 -10.60 -9.64 20.15
N ALA A 224 -9.28 -9.75 20.05
CA ALA A 224 -8.44 -10.19 21.14
C ALA A 224 -8.64 -9.28 22.37
N GLU A 225 -8.80 -9.89 23.53
CA GLU A 225 -9.02 -9.14 24.79
C GLU A 225 -7.73 -8.46 25.27
N ASN A 226 -7.86 -7.22 25.75
CA ASN A 226 -6.85 -6.47 26.53
C ASN A 226 -5.46 -6.32 25.86
N ASP A 227 -5.41 -6.13 24.58
CA ASP A 227 -4.16 -5.86 23.89
C ASP A 227 -4.00 -4.37 23.63
N PHE A 228 -3.29 -3.68 24.51
CA PHE A 228 -2.98 -2.24 24.39
C PHE A 228 -2.02 -1.93 23.22
N MET A 229 -1.45 -2.95 22.61
CA MET A 229 -0.51 -2.82 21.50
C MET A 229 -1.16 -3.15 20.14
N THR A 230 -2.46 -3.42 20.12
CA THR A 230 -3.24 -3.60 18.88
C THR A 230 -4.41 -2.64 18.83
N ARG A 231 -4.64 -2.15 17.61
CA ARG A 231 -5.77 -1.32 17.22
C ARG A 231 -6.59 -2.09 16.18
N TRP A 232 -7.90 -2.09 16.33
CA TRP A 232 -8.84 -2.69 15.40
C TRP A 232 -9.75 -1.61 14.82
N ASP A 233 -9.53 -1.26 13.56
CA ASP A 233 -10.43 -0.39 12.81
C ASP A 233 -11.42 -1.26 12.06
N SER A 234 -12.61 -1.46 12.64
CA SER A 234 -13.60 -2.41 12.14
C SER A 234 -14.80 -1.72 11.51
N GLY A 235 -15.22 -2.23 10.35
CA GLY A 235 -16.48 -1.85 9.68
C GLY A 235 -17.65 -2.77 10.03
N VAL A 236 -17.42 -3.82 10.85
CA VAL A 236 -18.42 -4.85 11.16
C VAL A 236 -18.47 -5.16 12.66
N HIS A 237 -19.54 -5.83 13.06
CA HIS A 237 -19.77 -6.32 14.41
C HIS A 237 -20.54 -7.66 14.33
N LYS A 238 -20.74 -8.32 15.46
CA LYS A 238 -21.65 -9.47 15.55
C LYS A 238 -23.02 -9.10 14.97
N ASP A 239 -23.63 -10.01 14.23
CA ASP A 239 -24.88 -9.88 13.50
C ASP A 239 -24.81 -9.03 12.20
N SER A 240 -23.67 -8.45 11.83
CA SER A 240 -23.46 -7.83 10.52
C SER A 240 -23.71 -8.83 9.39
N VAL A 241 -24.30 -8.34 8.28
CA VAL A 241 -24.51 -9.14 7.07
C VAL A 241 -23.48 -8.69 6.03
N ILE A 242 -22.61 -9.61 5.65
CA ILE A 242 -21.61 -9.39 4.61
C ILE A 242 -22.24 -9.74 3.26
N GLY A 243 -22.25 -8.78 2.37
CA GLY A 243 -22.83 -8.89 1.02
C GLY A 243 -21.83 -8.56 -0.07
N THR A 244 -22.30 -8.48 -1.30
CA THR A 244 -21.50 -8.19 -2.50
C THR A 244 -21.51 -6.72 -2.92
N ASN A 245 -22.17 -5.85 -2.16
CA ASN A 245 -22.36 -4.44 -2.54
C ASN A 245 -21.16 -3.55 -2.20
N PHE A 246 -20.28 -4.03 -1.33
CA PHE A 246 -19.12 -3.31 -0.83
C PHE A 246 -17.88 -4.20 -0.91
N ASP A 247 -16.71 -3.60 -0.67
CA ASP A 247 -15.45 -4.31 -0.50
C ASP A 247 -15.57 -5.36 0.63
N PRO A 248 -15.00 -6.58 0.48
CA PRO A 248 -15.10 -7.62 1.49
C PRO A 248 -14.23 -7.38 2.73
N MET A 249 -13.58 -6.25 2.88
CA MET A 249 -12.76 -5.91 4.06
C MET A 249 -13.64 -5.77 5.29
N LEU A 250 -13.34 -6.55 6.33
CA LEU A 250 -14.07 -6.55 7.61
C LEU A 250 -13.44 -5.57 8.60
N ALA A 251 -12.12 -5.60 8.66
CA ALA A 251 -11.35 -4.78 9.59
C ALA A 251 -9.90 -4.62 9.11
N LYS A 252 -9.24 -3.61 9.64
CA LYS A 252 -7.78 -3.51 9.70
C LYS A 252 -7.36 -3.84 11.12
N VAL A 253 -6.34 -4.66 11.25
CA VAL A 253 -5.74 -5.02 12.54
C VAL A 253 -4.32 -4.47 12.52
N ILE A 254 -4.04 -3.54 13.41
CA ILE A 254 -2.78 -2.80 13.46
C ILE A 254 -2.10 -3.14 14.79
N SER A 255 -0.81 -3.42 14.75
CA SER A 255 0.02 -3.61 15.93
C SER A 255 1.13 -2.58 15.99
N TYR A 256 1.55 -2.29 17.20
CA TYR A 256 2.76 -1.53 17.49
C TYR A 256 3.73 -2.36 18.34
N GLY A 257 5.02 -2.16 18.16
CA GLY A 257 6.08 -2.76 18.97
C GLY A 257 7.32 -1.86 19.01
N GLU A 258 8.12 -2.00 20.08
CA GLU A 258 9.42 -1.31 20.17
C GLU A 258 10.37 -1.77 19.05
N THR A 259 10.21 -3.04 18.64
CA THR A 259 10.91 -3.64 17.50
C THR A 259 9.91 -4.18 16.49
N ARG A 260 10.38 -4.38 15.24
CA ARG A 260 9.58 -5.01 14.19
C ARG A 260 9.13 -6.42 14.59
N GLU A 261 10.02 -7.20 15.20
CA GLU A 261 9.73 -8.56 15.69
C GLU A 261 8.61 -8.56 16.73
N ASP A 262 8.59 -7.57 17.63
CA ASP A 262 7.51 -7.42 18.61
C ASP A 262 6.18 -7.10 17.92
N ALA A 263 6.16 -6.14 16.99
CA ALA A 263 4.96 -5.81 16.22
C ALA A 263 4.42 -7.04 15.47
N VAL A 264 5.28 -7.81 14.79
CA VAL A 264 4.89 -9.06 14.10
C VAL A 264 4.27 -10.06 15.07
N ARG A 265 4.92 -10.28 16.21
CA ARG A 265 4.47 -11.23 17.24
C ARG A 265 3.11 -10.82 17.81
N VAL A 266 2.95 -9.55 18.13
CA VAL A 266 1.71 -8.97 18.67
C VAL A 266 0.57 -9.12 17.67
N LEU A 267 0.79 -8.73 16.40
CA LEU A 267 -0.23 -8.83 15.35
C LEU A 267 -0.69 -10.27 15.11
N ALA A 268 0.26 -11.20 14.97
CA ALA A 268 -0.07 -12.60 14.77
C ALA A 268 -0.85 -13.18 15.95
N LYS A 269 -0.48 -12.81 17.17
CA LYS A 269 -1.18 -13.26 18.39
C LYS A 269 -2.57 -12.67 18.50
N SER A 270 -2.75 -11.38 18.22
CA SER A 270 -4.06 -10.72 18.23
C SER A 270 -5.02 -11.35 17.20
N LEU A 271 -4.53 -11.66 16.00
CA LEU A 271 -5.32 -12.40 15.02
C LEU A 271 -5.69 -13.80 15.51
N GLU A 272 -4.76 -14.55 16.12
CA GLU A 272 -5.05 -15.90 16.65
C GLU A 272 -6.12 -15.90 17.73
N ASP A 273 -6.01 -14.97 18.68
CA ASP A 273 -6.92 -14.88 19.82
C ASP A 273 -8.28 -14.30 19.44
N SER A 274 -8.43 -13.72 18.27
CA SER A 274 -9.72 -13.21 17.79
C SER A 274 -10.66 -14.37 17.38
N HIS A 275 -11.95 -14.20 17.65
CA HIS A 275 -12.97 -15.15 17.25
C HIS A 275 -13.95 -14.54 16.24
N ILE A 276 -13.88 -15.00 14.98
CA ILE A 276 -14.65 -14.49 13.86
C ILE A 276 -15.37 -15.67 13.20
N GLY A 277 -16.70 -15.60 13.15
CA GLY A 277 -17.53 -16.69 12.64
C GLY A 277 -18.73 -16.20 11.86
N GLY A 278 -19.15 -16.99 10.87
CA GLY A 278 -20.27 -16.70 9.98
C GLY A 278 -19.88 -16.52 8.52
N VAL A 279 -18.64 -16.13 8.25
CA VAL A 279 -18.02 -16.09 6.92
C VAL A 279 -16.61 -16.66 7.00
N ILE A 280 -16.12 -17.19 5.89
CA ILE A 280 -14.71 -17.57 5.77
C ILE A 280 -13.89 -16.28 5.61
N THR A 281 -12.75 -16.22 6.27
CA THR A 281 -11.85 -15.07 6.22
C THR A 281 -10.45 -15.48 5.82
N ASN A 282 -9.63 -14.50 5.46
CA ASN A 282 -8.20 -14.69 5.18
C ASN A 282 -7.33 -14.72 6.47
N LYS A 283 -7.93 -14.82 7.67
CA LYS A 283 -7.23 -14.74 8.97
C LYS A 283 -6.05 -15.70 9.06
N ASP A 284 -6.26 -16.97 8.77
CA ASP A 284 -5.20 -17.99 8.87
C ASP A 284 -4.08 -17.76 7.86
N PHE A 285 -4.40 -17.24 6.67
CA PHE A 285 -3.43 -16.82 5.68
C PHE A 285 -2.56 -15.66 6.19
N LEU A 286 -3.17 -14.65 6.83
CA LEU A 286 -2.45 -13.53 7.45
C LEU A 286 -1.47 -14.03 8.52
N ILE A 287 -1.94 -14.89 9.43
CA ILE A 287 -1.10 -15.47 10.49
C ILE A 287 0.08 -16.26 9.89
N ALA A 288 -0.19 -17.10 8.90
CA ALA A 288 0.85 -17.89 8.23
C ALA A 288 1.89 -16.99 7.54
N THR A 289 1.44 -15.90 6.90
CA THR A 289 2.32 -14.91 6.25
C THR A 289 3.21 -14.20 7.27
N LEU A 290 2.63 -13.69 8.35
CA LEU A 290 3.37 -13.01 9.43
C LEU A 290 4.42 -13.92 10.10
N ARG A 291 4.20 -15.23 10.12
CA ARG A 291 5.13 -16.23 10.69
C ARG A 291 6.08 -16.83 9.68
N SER A 292 5.98 -16.48 8.41
CA SER A 292 6.88 -16.99 7.39
C SER A 292 8.29 -16.44 7.54
N ASP A 293 9.27 -17.26 7.22
CA ASP A 293 10.70 -16.90 7.26
C ASP A 293 11.00 -15.67 6.37
N GLU A 294 10.36 -15.59 5.22
CA GLU A 294 10.52 -14.49 4.26
C GLU A 294 10.05 -13.16 4.87
N PHE A 295 8.88 -13.16 5.51
CA PHE A 295 8.36 -11.97 6.17
C PHE A 295 9.20 -11.57 7.38
N LEU A 296 9.55 -12.54 8.25
CA LEU A 296 10.38 -12.30 9.44
C LEU A 296 11.73 -11.69 9.09
N LYS A 297 12.35 -12.12 7.99
CA LYS A 297 13.64 -11.59 7.49
C LYS A 297 13.49 -10.27 6.71
N GLY A 298 12.29 -9.79 6.47
CA GLY A 298 12.03 -8.62 5.64
C GLY A 298 12.44 -8.82 4.17
N ASN A 299 12.39 -10.05 3.66
CA ASN A 299 12.79 -10.40 2.27
C ASN A 299 11.62 -10.42 1.30
N THR A 300 10.58 -9.67 1.57
CA THR A 300 9.35 -9.63 0.79
C THR A 300 9.45 -8.65 -0.38
N THR A 301 8.96 -9.05 -1.53
CA THR A 301 8.86 -8.21 -2.74
C THR A 301 7.48 -8.36 -3.38
N THR A 302 7.12 -7.44 -4.24
CA THR A 302 5.86 -7.51 -5.02
C THR A 302 5.86 -8.64 -6.04
#